data_f05c841bcdfbdb6b6a6d527d9508097f
#
_entry.id   f05c841bcdfbdb6b6a6d527d9508097f
#
_cell.length_a   1.000
_cell.length_b   1.000
_cell.length_c   1.000
_cell.angle_alpha   90.00
_cell.angle_beta   90.00
_cell.angle_gamma   90.00
#
_symmetry.space_group_name_H-M   'P 1'
#
loop_
_entity.id
_entity.type
_entity.pdbx_description
1 polymer ?
#
loop_
_entity_poly.entity_id
_entity_poly.type
_entity_poly.pdbx_seq_one_letter_code
_entity_poly.pdbx_strand_id
1 'polypeptide(L)'
;MVKIRHTRPEDLPAMQEIFADARAFMRENGNPDQWGDKFPTQEMIDKDIALHRSYVCEDEGKIVATFAFTTDGEPTYRVIHGGAWLDDAQYGVVHRIAAAKGTRGAASFCMNWCMEQCGNIRIDTHANNKPMQGLLKKLGYTYCGVIELENGRGERLAFQKRVEK
;
A
#
# COMPACT_ATOMS: atom_id res chain seq x y z
N MET A 1 11.78 -19.71 -0.96
CA MET A 1 11.01 -19.24 -2.11
C MET A 1 10.00 -18.19 -1.66
N VAL A 2 9.97 -17.08 -2.34
CA VAL A 2 9.06 -15.97 -2.00
C VAL A 2 7.68 -16.25 -2.59
N LYS A 3 6.63 -16.12 -1.79
CA LYS A 3 5.25 -16.28 -2.26
C LYS A 3 4.28 -15.34 -1.55
N ILE A 4 3.19 -15.01 -2.23
CA ILE A 4 2.12 -14.17 -1.70
C ILE A 4 0.88 -15.04 -1.53
N ARG A 5 0.22 -14.90 -0.39
CA ARG A 5 -1.02 -15.61 -0.07
C ARG A 5 -1.93 -14.74 0.79
N HIS A 6 -3.17 -15.14 0.93
CA HIS A 6 -4.09 -14.45 1.85
C HIS A 6 -3.61 -14.57 3.29
N THR A 7 -3.86 -13.52 4.05
CA THR A 7 -3.55 -13.46 5.47
C THR A 7 -4.39 -14.44 6.26
N ARG A 8 -3.78 -15.10 7.24
CA ARG A 8 -4.44 -15.99 8.20
C ARG A 8 -4.34 -15.39 9.60
N PRO A 9 -5.24 -15.79 10.54
CA PRO A 9 -5.17 -15.26 11.92
C PRO A 9 -3.79 -15.44 12.57
N GLU A 10 -3.10 -16.53 12.30
CA GLU A 10 -1.77 -16.79 12.87
C GLU A 10 -0.68 -15.83 12.35
N ASP A 11 -0.95 -15.09 11.28
CA ASP A 11 -0.02 -14.10 10.74
C ASP A 11 -0.07 -12.77 11.50
N LEU A 12 -1.11 -12.53 12.31
CA LEU A 12 -1.32 -11.24 12.96
C LEU A 12 -0.16 -10.77 13.82
N PRO A 13 0.48 -11.61 14.66
CA PRO A 13 1.64 -11.15 15.44
C PRO A 13 2.77 -10.60 14.57
N ALA A 14 3.11 -11.30 13.48
CA ALA A 14 4.15 -10.84 12.55
C ALA A 14 3.75 -9.55 11.85
N MET A 15 2.48 -9.43 11.44
CA MET A 15 1.97 -8.21 10.81
C MET A 15 2.02 -7.02 11.76
N GLN A 16 1.65 -7.21 13.03
CA GLN A 16 1.69 -6.14 14.03
C GLN A 16 3.11 -5.63 14.22
N GLU A 17 4.09 -6.51 14.24
CA GLU A 17 5.49 -6.14 14.34
C GLU A 17 5.93 -5.33 13.10
N ILE A 18 5.56 -5.79 11.91
CA ILE A 18 5.87 -5.10 10.65
C ILE A 18 5.27 -3.69 10.66
N PHE A 19 4.00 -3.55 11.06
CA PHE A 19 3.36 -2.24 11.11
C PHE A 19 3.99 -1.32 12.16
N ALA A 20 4.37 -1.85 13.33
CA ALA A 20 5.05 -1.06 14.35
C ALA A 20 6.39 -0.53 13.84
N ASP A 21 7.17 -1.38 13.18
CA ASP A 21 8.45 -0.98 12.59
C ASP A 21 8.24 0.05 11.48
N ALA A 22 7.19 -0.11 10.67
CA ALA A 22 6.85 0.84 9.60
C ALA A 22 6.48 2.22 10.18
N ARG A 23 5.70 2.27 11.26
CA ARG A 23 5.36 3.54 11.93
C ARG A 23 6.60 4.22 12.49
N ALA A 24 7.50 3.46 13.11
CA ALA A 24 8.76 3.99 13.61
C ALA A 24 9.63 4.54 12.48
N PHE A 25 9.74 3.80 11.38
CA PHE A 25 10.47 4.23 10.19
C PHE A 25 9.90 5.54 9.62
N MET A 26 8.57 5.67 9.54
CA MET A 26 7.93 6.89 9.08
C MET A 26 8.30 8.08 9.96
N ARG A 27 8.24 7.92 11.30
CA ARG A 27 8.61 9.00 12.22
C ARG A 27 10.08 9.41 12.05
N GLU A 28 10.97 8.44 11.93
CA GLU A 28 12.41 8.68 11.78
C GLU A 28 12.78 9.35 10.46
N ASN A 29 11.94 9.20 9.44
CA ASN A 29 12.20 9.72 8.10
C ASN A 29 11.33 10.94 7.74
N GLY A 30 10.87 11.68 8.75
CA GLY A 30 10.16 12.94 8.52
C GLY A 30 8.71 12.78 8.10
N ASN A 31 8.09 11.63 8.34
CA ASN A 31 6.71 11.34 7.95
C ASN A 31 5.88 10.85 9.15
N PRO A 32 5.74 11.68 10.22
CA PRO A 32 5.03 11.24 11.43
C PRO A 32 3.52 11.17 11.27
N ASP A 33 2.96 11.81 10.25
CA ASP A 33 1.51 12.03 10.16
C ASP A 33 0.77 11.05 9.25
N GLN A 34 1.45 10.28 8.41
CA GLN A 34 0.76 9.39 7.48
C GLN A 34 -0.02 8.30 8.23
N TRP A 35 0.65 7.56 9.09
CA TRP A 35 0.02 6.53 9.93
C TRP A 35 -0.05 6.94 11.41
N GLY A 36 0.77 7.89 11.83
CA GLY A 36 0.87 8.30 13.22
C GLY A 36 1.26 7.13 14.12
N ASP A 37 0.59 6.99 15.25
CA ASP A 37 0.85 5.93 16.22
C ASP A 37 -0.18 4.79 16.17
N LYS A 38 -1.24 4.94 15.37
CA LYS A 38 -2.42 4.07 15.44
C LYS A 38 -2.71 3.29 14.18
N PHE A 39 -2.37 3.83 13.01
CA PHE A 39 -2.72 3.18 11.75
C PHE A 39 -1.66 2.17 11.32
N PRO A 40 -2.06 1.07 10.66
CA PRO A 40 -3.43 0.65 10.51
C PRO A 40 -4.01 0.13 11.85
N THR A 41 -5.29 0.39 12.08
CA THR A 41 -5.97 -0.09 13.30
C THR A 41 -6.29 -1.58 13.17
N GLN A 42 -6.48 -2.24 14.31
CA GLN A 42 -6.89 -3.65 14.31
C GLN A 42 -8.21 -3.85 13.55
N GLU A 43 -9.14 -2.91 13.69
CA GLU A 43 -10.41 -2.94 12.98
C GLU A 43 -10.23 -2.92 11.45
N MET A 44 -9.32 -2.09 10.95
CA MET A 44 -9.00 -2.03 9.52
C MET A 44 -8.41 -3.35 9.03
N ILE A 45 -7.50 -3.92 9.80
CA ILE A 45 -6.84 -5.19 9.47
C ILE A 45 -7.88 -6.32 9.43
N ASP A 46 -8.75 -6.39 10.45
CA ASP A 46 -9.79 -7.40 10.54
C ASP A 46 -10.77 -7.30 9.35
N LYS A 47 -11.12 -6.08 8.96
CA LYS A 47 -11.99 -5.85 7.81
C LYS A 47 -11.33 -6.31 6.50
N ASP A 48 -10.05 -5.99 6.32
CA ASP A 48 -9.30 -6.43 5.14
C ASP A 48 -9.26 -7.96 5.04
N ILE A 49 -9.06 -8.64 6.17
CA ILE A 49 -9.07 -10.10 6.21
C ILE A 49 -10.46 -10.65 5.88
N ALA A 50 -11.50 -10.10 6.49
CA ALA A 50 -12.88 -10.54 6.27
C ALA A 50 -13.32 -10.37 4.81
N LEU A 51 -12.84 -9.33 4.13
CA LEU A 51 -13.16 -9.05 2.73
C LEU A 51 -12.19 -9.73 1.76
N HIS A 52 -11.27 -10.55 2.24
CA HIS A 52 -10.25 -11.24 1.43
C HIS A 52 -9.35 -10.26 0.66
N ARG A 53 -9.05 -9.11 1.27
CA ARG A 53 -8.19 -8.07 0.70
C ARG A 53 -6.79 -8.06 1.31
N SER A 54 -6.59 -8.75 2.44
CA SER A 54 -5.32 -8.78 3.14
C SER A 54 -4.44 -9.92 2.65
N TYR A 55 -3.19 -9.60 2.36
CA TYR A 55 -2.18 -10.55 1.85
C TYR A 55 -0.91 -10.43 2.65
N VAL A 56 -0.17 -11.51 2.70
CA VAL A 56 1.18 -11.54 3.25
C VAL A 56 2.13 -12.11 2.20
N CYS A 57 3.35 -11.62 2.25
CA CYS A 57 4.45 -12.14 1.46
C CYS A 57 5.36 -12.93 2.40
N GLU A 58 5.59 -14.20 2.12
CA GLU A 58 6.48 -15.02 2.94
C GLU A 58 7.68 -15.51 2.15
N ASP A 59 8.80 -15.61 2.84
CA ASP A 59 10.05 -16.11 2.30
C ASP A 59 10.64 -17.09 3.30
N GLU A 60 10.84 -18.33 2.86
CA GLU A 60 11.33 -19.42 3.73
C GLU A 60 10.51 -19.57 5.01
N GLY A 61 9.19 -19.46 4.87
CA GLY A 61 8.25 -19.58 5.99
C GLY A 61 8.13 -18.36 6.90
N LYS A 62 8.85 -17.27 6.61
CA LYS A 62 8.83 -16.04 7.39
C LYS A 62 8.04 -14.97 6.66
N ILE A 63 7.18 -14.25 7.38
CA ILE A 63 6.45 -13.11 6.81
C ILE A 63 7.41 -11.94 6.64
N VAL A 64 7.58 -11.48 5.40
CA VAL A 64 8.51 -10.38 5.07
C VAL A 64 7.79 -9.12 4.62
N ALA A 65 6.51 -9.20 4.29
CA ALA A 65 5.72 -8.02 3.92
C ALA A 65 4.24 -8.32 4.04
N THR A 66 3.45 -7.26 4.10
CA THR A 66 1.98 -7.35 4.07
C THR A 66 1.41 -6.17 3.32
N PHE A 67 0.22 -6.35 2.76
CA PHE A 67 -0.49 -5.30 2.05
C PHE A 67 -1.97 -5.67 1.93
N ALA A 68 -2.79 -4.65 1.64
CA ALA A 68 -4.18 -4.87 1.24
C ALA A 68 -4.31 -4.57 -0.25
N PHE A 69 -5.07 -5.37 -0.97
CA PHE A 69 -5.26 -5.23 -2.40
C PHE A 69 -6.71 -5.51 -2.77
N THR A 70 -7.31 -4.64 -3.60
CA THR A 70 -8.68 -4.82 -4.09
C THR A 70 -8.83 -4.24 -5.49
N THR A 71 -9.76 -4.79 -6.26
CA THR A 71 -10.18 -4.24 -7.55
C THR A 71 -11.59 -3.63 -7.47
N ASP A 72 -12.13 -3.45 -6.28
CA ASP A 72 -13.47 -2.90 -6.05
C ASP A 72 -13.52 -1.37 -6.02
N GLY A 73 -12.38 -0.71 -6.28
CA GLY A 73 -12.27 0.73 -6.28
C GLY A 73 -11.97 1.31 -4.91
N GLU A 74 -11.88 2.62 -4.85
CA GLU A 74 -11.59 3.37 -3.63
C GLU A 74 -12.39 4.69 -3.65
N PRO A 75 -13.32 4.90 -2.71
CA PRO A 75 -14.15 6.12 -2.73
C PRO A 75 -13.37 7.42 -2.73
N THR A 76 -12.22 7.49 -2.02
CA THR A 76 -11.40 8.70 -1.97
C THR A 76 -10.71 9.04 -3.30
N TYR A 77 -10.71 8.10 -4.26
CA TYR A 77 -10.12 8.32 -5.58
C TYR A 77 -11.10 8.90 -6.60
N ARG A 78 -12.36 9.11 -6.21
CA ARG A 78 -13.38 9.68 -7.11
C ARG A 78 -13.11 11.14 -7.43
N VAL A 79 -12.49 11.87 -6.51
CA VAL A 79 -12.13 13.28 -6.70
C VAL A 79 -10.64 13.43 -6.62
N ILE A 80 -10.03 14.01 -7.65
CA ILE A 80 -8.60 14.27 -7.70
C ILE A 80 -8.38 15.73 -8.09
N HIS A 81 -7.44 16.38 -7.42
CA HIS A 81 -7.11 17.81 -7.62
C HIS A 81 -5.71 17.94 -8.22
N GLY A 82 -5.50 19.04 -8.94
CA GLY A 82 -4.17 19.38 -9.46
C GLY A 82 -3.65 18.43 -10.54
N GLY A 83 -4.54 17.69 -11.17
CA GLY A 83 -4.20 16.73 -12.20
C GLY A 83 -5.37 15.82 -12.51
N ALA A 84 -5.09 14.65 -13.04
CA ALA A 84 -6.10 13.67 -13.41
C ALA A 84 -5.51 12.26 -13.42
N TRP A 85 -6.37 11.27 -13.17
CA TRP A 85 -5.99 9.87 -13.38
C TRP A 85 -5.68 9.62 -14.86
N LEU A 86 -4.87 8.60 -15.15
CA LEU A 86 -4.44 8.29 -16.52
C LEU A 86 -5.60 7.83 -17.42
N ASP A 87 -6.62 7.21 -16.83
CA ASP A 87 -7.78 6.69 -17.55
C ASP A 87 -8.95 6.46 -16.60
N ASP A 88 -10.07 5.99 -17.14
CA ASP A 88 -11.28 5.63 -16.40
C ASP A 88 -11.50 4.11 -16.35
N ALA A 89 -10.49 3.33 -16.72
CA ALA A 89 -10.61 1.86 -16.70
C ALA A 89 -10.61 1.32 -15.27
N GLN A 90 -11.02 0.07 -15.13
CA GLN A 90 -10.95 -0.62 -13.85
C GLN A 90 -9.51 -0.65 -13.36
N TYR A 91 -9.32 -0.49 -12.05
CA TYR A 91 -8.00 -0.44 -11.45
C TYR A 91 -7.96 -1.22 -10.14
N GLY A 92 -6.77 -1.68 -9.79
CA GLY A 92 -6.49 -2.21 -8.46
C GLY A 92 -5.98 -1.11 -7.55
N VAL A 93 -6.17 -1.31 -6.25
CA VAL A 93 -5.71 -0.38 -5.22
C VAL A 93 -4.87 -1.16 -4.22
N VAL A 94 -3.70 -0.63 -3.89
CA VAL A 94 -2.82 -1.19 -2.85
C VAL A 94 -2.86 -0.24 -1.65
N HIS A 95 -3.20 -0.79 -0.49
CA HIS A 95 -3.23 -0.05 0.77
C HIS A 95 -2.35 -0.73 1.80
N ARG A 96 -1.86 0.04 2.76
CA ARG A 96 -1.21 -0.48 3.96
C ARG A 96 -0.06 -1.44 3.64
N ILE A 97 0.70 -1.14 2.59
CA ILE A 97 1.87 -1.94 2.25
C ILE A 97 3.02 -1.63 3.20
N ALA A 98 3.60 -2.67 3.76
CA ALA A 98 4.74 -2.55 4.66
C ALA A 98 5.62 -3.80 4.56
N ALA A 99 6.93 -3.61 4.69
CA ALA A 99 7.90 -4.69 4.64
C ALA A 99 8.61 -4.83 6.00
N ALA A 100 9.00 -6.04 6.33
CA ALA A 100 9.75 -6.32 7.55
C ALA A 100 11.10 -5.61 7.52
N LYS A 101 11.54 -5.14 8.68
CA LYS A 101 12.83 -4.47 8.84
C LYS A 101 13.95 -5.38 8.35
N GLY A 102 14.87 -4.79 7.57
CA GLY A 102 16.04 -5.53 7.05
C GLY A 102 15.77 -6.33 5.78
N THR A 103 14.54 -6.37 5.26
CA THR A 103 14.27 -7.04 3.98
C THR A 103 14.51 -6.08 2.81
N ARG A 104 14.95 -6.62 1.69
CA ARG A 104 15.13 -5.85 0.45
C ARG A 104 14.24 -6.40 -0.64
N GLY A 105 13.62 -5.48 -1.40
CA GLY A 105 12.83 -5.86 -2.57
C GLY A 105 11.47 -6.47 -2.28
N ALA A 106 11.09 -6.65 -1.00
CA ALA A 106 9.81 -7.25 -0.66
C ALA A 106 8.64 -6.37 -1.13
N ALA A 107 8.71 -5.05 -0.91
CA ALA A 107 7.65 -4.15 -1.35
C ALA A 107 7.54 -4.13 -2.89
N SER A 108 8.67 -4.10 -3.60
CA SER A 108 8.67 -4.17 -5.07
C SER A 108 8.05 -5.47 -5.56
N PHE A 109 8.39 -6.58 -4.94
CA PHE A 109 7.81 -7.89 -5.27
C PHE A 109 6.29 -7.87 -5.11
N CYS A 110 5.80 -7.33 -3.99
CA CYS A 110 4.36 -7.23 -3.73
C CYS A 110 3.65 -6.33 -4.75
N MET A 111 4.24 -5.17 -5.06
CA MET A 111 3.66 -4.24 -6.03
C MET A 111 3.60 -4.87 -7.43
N ASN A 112 4.64 -5.58 -7.84
CA ASN A 112 4.66 -6.25 -9.14
C ASN A 112 3.64 -7.39 -9.19
N TRP A 113 3.48 -8.12 -8.09
CA TRP A 113 2.45 -9.16 -8.00
C TRP A 113 1.05 -8.56 -8.19
N CYS A 114 0.76 -7.44 -7.52
CA CYS A 114 -0.53 -6.75 -7.68
C CYS A 114 -0.75 -6.30 -9.13
N MET A 115 0.30 -5.79 -9.76
CA MET A 115 0.22 -5.36 -11.17
C MET A 115 -0.12 -6.54 -12.10
N GLU A 116 0.45 -7.71 -11.83
CA GLU A 116 0.14 -8.92 -12.60
C GLU A 116 -1.33 -9.33 -12.49
N GLN A 117 -1.99 -9.01 -11.37
CA GLN A 117 -3.38 -9.38 -11.15
C GLN A 117 -4.37 -8.52 -11.97
N CYS A 118 -4.04 -7.28 -12.25
CA CYS A 118 -5.03 -6.33 -12.81
C CYS A 118 -4.53 -5.44 -13.94
N GLY A 119 -3.22 -5.25 -14.09
CA GLY A 119 -2.63 -4.45 -15.17
C GLY A 119 -2.81 -2.94 -15.03
N ASN A 120 -3.44 -2.45 -13.96
CA ASN A 120 -3.71 -1.02 -13.76
C ASN A 120 -3.87 -0.78 -12.26
N ILE A 121 -2.98 0.00 -11.66
CA ILE A 121 -2.99 0.26 -10.21
C ILE A 121 -2.98 1.75 -9.93
N ARG A 122 -3.87 2.17 -9.03
CA ARG A 122 -3.86 3.50 -8.40
C ARG A 122 -3.42 3.33 -6.96
N ILE A 123 -2.58 4.24 -6.49
CA ILE A 123 -2.05 4.20 -5.12
C ILE A 123 -1.79 5.62 -4.65
N ASP A 124 -1.86 5.84 -3.35
CA ASP A 124 -1.56 7.14 -2.75
C ASP A 124 -0.53 6.99 -1.63
N THR A 125 0.15 8.10 -1.34
CA THR A 125 1.07 8.18 -0.21
C THR A 125 1.20 9.62 0.28
N HIS A 126 1.65 9.80 1.50
CA HIS A 126 1.85 11.13 2.08
C HIS A 126 3.00 11.86 1.39
N ALA A 127 2.86 13.20 1.27
CA ALA A 127 3.90 14.05 0.67
C ALA A 127 5.26 13.92 1.38
N ASN A 128 5.27 13.59 2.66
CA ASN A 128 6.49 13.40 3.44
C ASN A 128 7.09 11.99 3.32
N ASN A 129 6.39 11.07 2.66
CA ASN A 129 6.89 9.70 2.51
C ASN A 129 7.81 9.59 1.29
N LYS A 130 9.02 10.09 1.43
CA LYS A 130 10.00 10.09 0.34
C LYS A 130 10.43 8.68 -0.10
N PRO A 131 10.64 7.71 0.80
CA PRO A 131 10.95 6.34 0.39
C PRO A 131 9.88 5.73 -0.51
N MET A 132 8.60 5.90 -0.18
CA MET A 132 7.51 5.36 -1.00
C MET A 132 7.42 6.05 -2.35
N GLN A 133 7.57 7.38 -2.39
CA GLN A 133 7.60 8.13 -3.64
C GLN A 133 8.74 7.65 -4.54
N GLY A 134 9.92 7.40 -3.95
CA GLY A 134 11.07 6.87 -4.67
C GLY A 134 10.79 5.47 -5.24
N LEU A 135 10.15 4.61 -4.46
CA LEU A 135 9.76 3.27 -4.93
C LEU A 135 8.79 3.35 -6.10
N LEU A 136 7.76 4.19 -6.00
CA LEU A 136 6.77 4.34 -7.06
C LEU A 136 7.42 4.88 -8.34
N LYS A 137 8.32 5.83 -8.22
CA LYS A 137 9.06 6.35 -9.37
C LYS A 137 9.92 5.25 -10.02
N LYS A 138 10.63 4.49 -9.22
CA LYS A 138 11.46 3.37 -9.70
C LYS A 138 10.63 2.34 -10.43
N LEU A 139 9.41 2.06 -9.96
CA LEU A 139 8.51 1.08 -10.57
C LEU A 139 7.75 1.63 -11.79
N GLY A 140 7.93 2.89 -12.14
CA GLY A 140 7.33 3.48 -13.33
C GLY A 140 5.95 4.09 -13.13
N TYR A 141 5.57 4.42 -11.89
CA TYR A 141 4.31 5.09 -11.61
C TYR A 141 4.36 6.55 -12.01
N THR A 142 3.22 7.06 -12.46
CA THR A 142 3.04 8.47 -12.84
C THR A 142 2.32 9.20 -11.73
N TYR A 143 2.85 10.35 -11.32
CA TYR A 143 2.15 11.25 -10.42
C TYR A 143 0.91 11.82 -11.13
N CYS A 144 -0.25 11.72 -10.51
CA CYS A 144 -1.52 12.11 -11.12
C CYS A 144 -2.17 13.32 -10.48
N GLY A 145 -1.88 13.63 -9.24
CA GLY A 145 -2.49 14.74 -8.51
C GLY A 145 -2.63 14.46 -7.04
N VAL A 146 -3.61 15.10 -6.40
CA VAL A 146 -3.81 15.02 -4.95
C VAL A 146 -5.23 14.55 -4.65
N ILE A 147 -5.35 13.60 -3.74
CA ILE A 147 -6.63 13.15 -3.21
C ILE A 147 -6.75 13.55 -1.75
N GLU A 148 -7.97 13.59 -1.24
CA GLU A 148 -8.24 13.87 0.18
C GLU A 148 -8.76 12.60 0.86
N LEU A 149 -8.21 12.29 2.02
CA LEU A 149 -8.68 11.18 2.84
C LEU A 149 -9.91 11.60 3.65
N GLU A 150 -10.72 10.61 4.02
CA GLU A 150 -11.90 10.82 4.85
C GLU A 150 -11.50 11.22 6.29
N ASN A 151 -12.46 11.80 7.01
CA ASN A 151 -12.33 12.12 8.45
C ASN A 151 -11.18 13.08 8.77
N GLY A 152 -10.84 14.00 7.86
CA GLY A 152 -9.84 15.02 8.13
C GLY A 152 -8.41 14.48 8.22
N ARG A 153 -8.15 13.29 7.72
CA ARG A 153 -6.81 12.70 7.72
C ARG A 153 -5.84 13.40 6.76
N GLY A 154 -6.33 14.33 5.96
CA GLY A 154 -5.50 15.17 5.12
C GLY A 154 -5.39 14.70 3.68
N GLU A 155 -4.44 15.31 2.99
CA GLU A 155 -4.21 15.06 1.56
C GLU A 155 -3.16 13.97 1.36
N ARG A 156 -3.24 13.30 0.18
CA ARG A 156 -2.25 12.33 -0.26
C ARG A 156 -1.90 12.57 -1.73
N LEU A 157 -0.67 12.27 -2.07
CA LEU A 157 -0.22 12.27 -3.46
C LEU A 157 -0.72 11.01 -4.14
N ALA A 158 -1.31 11.16 -5.31
CA ALA A 158 -1.92 10.06 -6.06
C ALA A 158 -1.06 9.67 -7.26
N PHE A 159 -0.88 8.37 -7.44
CA PHE A 159 -0.05 7.81 -8.50
C PHE A 159 -0.81 6.70 -9.22
N GLN A 160 -0.47 6.48 -10.47
CA GLN A 160 -1.05 5.40 -11.26
C GLN A 160 0.00 4.80 -12.19
N LYS A 161 -0.09 3.49 -12.38
CA LYS A 161 0.68 2.80 -13.42
C LYS A 161 -0.24 1.86 -14.15
N ARG A 162 -0.12 1.85 -15.45
CA ARG A 162 -0.86 0.97 -16.33
C ARG A 162 0.12 0.21 -17.20
N VAL A 163 -0.10 -1.10 -17.32
CA VAL A 163 0.70 -1.95 -18.20
C VAL A 163 -0.15 -2.25 -19.45
N GLU A 164 0.37 -1.92 -20.61
CA GLU A 164 -0.28 -2.24 -21.86
C GLU A 164 -0.13 -3.74 -22.16
N LYS A 165 -1.22 -4.33 -22.57
CA LYS A 165 -1.22 -5.74 -22.98
C LYS A 165 -1.04 -5.85 -24.49
#